data_ee6b1deee6abd1cc04f077e92209b617
#
_entry.id   ee6b1deee6abd1cc04f077e92209b617
#
_cell.length_a   1.000
_cell.length_b   1.000
_cell.length_c   1.000
_cell.angle_alpha   90.00
_cell.angle_beta   90.00
_cell.angle_gamma   90.00
#
_symmetry.space_group_name_H-M   'P 1'
#
loop_
_entity.id
_entity.type
_entity.pdbx_description
1 polymer ?
#
loop_
_entity_poly.entity_id
_entity_poly.type
_entity_poly.pdbx_seq_one_letter_code
_entity_poly.pdbx_strand_id
1 'polypeptide(L)'
;MPAITHTKSKRISMLAGPALFLLLVLIPLGLDLKVRAALGTVLWMGFWWVGLPVDPAITAFLPVVVNALFSLTDMDGIISSYAAELVFLLAGANLITIAWERTGVDKRVASMMLSLVGTSVKQQIAVWFLAATLLSAFLPNTVVAAILCSIAMSMLKFVNEGDLKKSRVAPLVLLAIVWGANNGGLMTPLGGAMNLVTVAYIEELTGTEFIYTDWVIQLLPMSIAITVVTLLVLLLTKCEQRTLEGSREYFREMHQAMPPIRREEVLSLAAFILAAVLTFARELYKEWLPNLKPGYIFLIFGSRMFFLKDKEKKPVVTWEFAEKNLMWGLYFLFAGGTALGALVNGSGAAEVFAELISRIQLDSEIVLIFIIVTANVILSDVINNTACAAVTIPIVIGIAQGLDLPVIPYLWIATASYNISYTLPTSIRAIPIGHGLEPKYMFKKGLLNSVLVIISVTLVGWLCIRFWPGFGVLTLN
;
A
#
# COMPACT_ATOMS: atom_id res chain seq x y z
N MET A 1 21.96 -13.82 7.27
CA MET A 1 20.59 -14.08 7.74
C MET A 1 20.66 -14.39 9.23
N PRO A 2 20.07 -13.60 10.13
CA PRO A 2 20.02 -13.99 11.54
C PRO A 2 19.06 -15.18 11.68
N ALA A 3 19.46 -16.18 12.45
CA ALA A 3 18.66 -17.35 12.77
C ALA A 3 17.32 -16.91 13.36
N ILE A 4 16.22 -17.37 12.75
CA ILE A 4 14.85 -17.07 13.17
C ILE A 4 14.64 -17.75 14.53
N THR A 5 14.86 -17.02 15.61
CA THR A 5 14.44 -17.47 16.95
C THR A 5 12.91 -17.53 16.95
N HIS A 6 12.36 -18.72 16.83
CA HIS A 6 10.94 -18.97 16.98
C HIS A 6 10.50 -18.61 18.40
N THR A 7 10.00 -17.39 18.58
CA THR A 7 9.31 -17.02 19.82
C THR A 7 8.07 -17.90 19.99
N LYS A 8 7.64 -18.15 21.24
CA LYS A 8 6.41 -18.92 21.54
C LYS A 8 5.20 -18.44 20.72
N SER A 9 5.10 -17.15 20.47
CA SER A 9 4.06 -16.53 19.63
C SER A 9 4.05 -17.05 18.18
N LYS A 10 5.21 -17.16 17.53
CA LYS A 10 5.30 -17.69 16.15
C LYS A 10 4.91 -19.15 16.05
N ARG A 11 5.26 -19.96 17.05
CA ARG A 11 4.84 -21.39 17.10
C ARG A 11 3.33 -21.52 17.26
N ILE A 12 2.72 -20.69 18.09
CA ILE A 12 1.26 -20.67 18.27
C ILE A 12 0.58 -20.29 16.95
N SER A 13 1.01 -19.22 16.29
CA SER A 13 0.44 -18.82 15.00
C SER A 13 0.62 -19.86 13.92
N MET A 14 1.75 -20.58 13.90
CA MET A 14 2.03 -21.63 12.93
C MET A 14 1.03 -22.79 13.02
N LEU A 15 0.61 -23.14 14.23
CA LEU A 15 -0.33 -24.25 14.47
C LEU A 15 -1.80 -23.78 14.48
N ALA A 16 -2.08 -22.58 14.93
CA ALA A 16 -3.43 -22.06 15.08
C ALA A 16 -4.18 -21.96 13.73
N GLY A 17 -3.52 -21.48 12.69
CA GLY A 17 -4.13 -21.36 11.35
C GLY A 17 -4.61 -22.71 10.81
N PRO A 18 -3.71 -23.72 10.65
CA PRO A 18 -4.10 -25.06 10.22
C PRO A 18 -5.13 -25.72 11.15
N ALA A 19 -4.99 -25.52 12.47
CA ALA A 19 -5.93 -26.10 13.44
C ALA A 19 -7.35 -25.53 13.28
N LEU A 20 -7.49 -24.22 13.07
CA LEU A 20 -8.78 -23.58 12.80
C LEU A 20 -9.38 -24.04 11.48
N PHE A 21 -8.55 -24.17 10.44
CA PHE A 21 -8.98 -24.75 9.17
C PHE A 21 -9.56 -26.16 9.36
N LEU A 22 -8.79 -27.04 10.00
CA LEU A 22 -9.22 -28.42 10.27
C LEU A 22 -10.48 -28.48 11.13
N LEU A 23 -10.59 -27.61 12.13
CA LEU A 23 -11.76 -27.52 12.99
C LEU A 23 -13.02 -27.18 12.19
N LEU A 24 -12.94 -26.17 11.30
CA LEU A 24 -14.07 -25.82 10.44
C LEU A 24 -14.42 -26.91 9.43
N VAL A 25 -13.42 -27.59 8.86
CA VAL A 25 -13.65 -28.67 7.90
C VAL A 25 -14.30 -29.89 8.57
N LEU A 26 -13.88 -30.22 9.78
CA LEU A 26 -14.32 -31.44 10.49
C LEU A 26 -15.66 -31.26 11.21
N ILE A 27 -15.98 -30.09 11.72
CA ILE A 27 -17.25 -29.86 12.45
C ILE A 27 -18.37 -29.60 11.44
N PRO A 28 -19.44 -30.40 11.46
CA PRO A 28 -20.60 -30.18 10.60
C PRO A 28 -21.47 -29.03 11.15
N LEU A 29 -21.20 -27.82 10.67
CA LEU A 29 -21.92 -26.58 11.06
C LEU A 29 -23.25 -26.38 10.31
N GLY A 30 -23.78 -27.40 9.65
CA GLY A 30 -24.93 -27.23 8.73
C GLY A 30 -24.57 -26.55 7.42
N LEU A 31 -23.28 -26.35 7.15
CA LEU A 31 -22.74 -25.73 5.95
C LEU A 31 -22.07 -26.78 5.05
N ASP A 32 -22.10 -26.54 3.75
CA ASP A 32 -21.36 -27.37 2.79
C ASP A 32 -19.86 -27.42 3.10
N LEU A 33 -19.22 -28.55 2.79
CA LEU A 33 -17.80 -28.75 3.01
C LEU A 33 -16.96 -27.68 2.25
N LYS A 34 -17.39 -27.31 1.05
CA LYS A 34 -16.71 -26.27 0.24
C LYS A 34 -16.70 -24.93 0.96
N VAL A 35 -17.85 -24.51 1.49
CA VAL A 35 -17.99 -23.25 2.25
C VAL A 35 -17.11 -23.30 3.51
N ARG A 36 -17.16 -24.39 4.27
CA ARG A 36 -16.35 -24.55 5.49
C ARG A 36 -14.86 -24.52 5.20
N ALA A 37 -14.41 -25.16 4.12
CA ALA A 37 -13.01 -25.15 3.71
C ALA A 37 -12.57 -23.76 3.22
N ALA A 38 -13.43 -23.03 2.51
CA ALA A 38 -13.14 -21.66 2.09
C ALA A 38 -13.01 -20.72 3.29
N LEU A 39 -13.98 -20.72 4.22
CA LEU A 39 -13.90 -19.95 5.47
C LEU A 39 -12.68 -20.32 6.31
N GLY A 40 -12.38 -21.63 6.39
CA GLY A 40 -11.17 -22.12 7.04
C GLY A 40 -9.89 -21.57 6.41
N THR A 41 -9.86 -21.46 5.08
CA THR A 41 -8.72 -20.88 4.35
C THR A 41 -8.55 -19.40 4.67
N VAL A 42 -9.64 -18.64 4.71
CA VAL A 42 -9.62 -17.22 5.12
C VAL A 42 -9.01 -17.07 6.51
N LEU A 43 -9.45 -17.90 7.48
CA LEU A 43 -8.91 -17.86 8.84
C LEU A 43 -7.45 -18.29 8.88
N TRP A 44 -7.07 -19.36 8.18
CA TRP A 44 -5.68 -19.81 8.12
C TRP A 44 -4.75 -18.76 7.57
N MET A 45 -5.10 -18.18 6.42
CA MET A 45 -4.30 -17.10 5.78
C MET A 45 -4.26 -15.86 6.68
N GLY A 46 -5.39 -15.45 7.26
CA GLY A 46 -5.47 -14.32 8.17
C GLY A 46 -4.53 -14.50 9.39
N PHE A 47 -4.59 -15.64 10.05
CA PHE A 47 -3.70 -15.94 11.18
C PHE A 47 -2.22 -15.98 10.79
N TRP A 48 -1.90 -16.51 9.62
CA TRP A 48 -0.52 -16.56 9.16
C TRP A 48 -0.01 -15.20 8.69
N TRP A 49 -0.83 -14.39 8.07
CA TRP A 49 -0.43 -13.02 7.68
C TRP A 49 -0.27 -12.11 8.91
N VAL A 50 -1.08 -12.28 9.95
CA VAL A 50 -0.94 -11.51 11.20
C VAL A 50 0.22 -12.04 12.05
N GLY A 51 0.31 -13.35 12.24
CA GLY A 51 1.32 -13.97 13.13
C GLY A 51 2.70 -14.12 12.50
N LEU A 52 2.82 -14.01 11.17
CA LEU A 52 4.05 -14.15 10.38
C LEU A 52 4.90 -15.38 10.78
N PRO A 53 4.31 -16.57 10.90
CA PRO A 53 5.10 -17.78 11.19
C PRO A 53 6.00 -18.16 10.01
N VAL A 54 5.54 -17.88 8.80
CA VAL A 54 6.25 -18.03 7.51
C VAL A 54 6.22 -16.71 6.76
N ASP A 55 6.98 -16.62 5.68
CA ASP A 55 6.92 -15.45 4.80
C ASP A 55 5.49 -15.29 4.22
N PRO A 56 4.93 -14.07 4.16
CA PRO A 56 3.59 -13.83 3.61
C PRO A 56 3.38 -14.36 2.19
N ALA A 57 4.42 -14.41 1.38
CA ALA A 57 4.36 -14.97 0.03
C ALA A 57 4.09 -16.48 0.03
N ILE A 58 4.56 -17.21 1.05
CA ILE A 58 4.26 -18.65 1.19
C ILE A 58 2.80 -18.86 1.58
N THR A 59 2.28 -18.03 2.49
CA THR A 59 0.85 -18.07 2.86
C THR A 59 -0.05 -17.84 1.63
N ALA A 60 0.40 -17.04 0.71
CA ALA A 60 -0.33 -16.69 -0.52
C ALA A 60 -0.59 -17.89 -1.46
N PHE A 61 0.10 -19.01 -1.31
CA PHE A 61 -0.17 -20.24 -2.08
C PHE A 61 -1.27 -21.13 -1.49
N LEU A 62 -1.79 -20.82 -0.31
CA LEU A 62 -2.83 -21.64 0.34
C LEU A 62 -4.11 -21.77 -0.52
N PRO A 63 -4.61 -20.75 -1.23
CA PRO A 63 -5.78 -20.92 -2.09
C PRO A 63 -5.59 -22.02 -3.14
N VAL A 64 -4.40 -22.10 -3.77
CA VAL A 64 -4.08 -23.15 -4.74
C VAL A 64 -4.06 -24.52 -4.08
N VAL A 65 -3.37 -24.63 -2.93
CA VAL A 65 -3.22 -25.92 -2.21
C VAL A 65 -4.58 -26.42 -1.72
N VAL A 66 -5.36 -25.55 -1.09
CA VAL A 66 -6.67 -25.95 -0.57
C VAL A 66 -7.64 -26.28 -1.71
N ASN A 67 -7.64 -25.49 -2.79
CA ASN A 67 -8.50 -25.80 -3.91
C ASN A 67 -8.11 -27.12 -4.61
N ALA A 68 -6.82 -27.43 -4.69
CA ALA A 68 -6.36 -28.73 -5.21
C ALA A 68 -6.82 -29.92 -4.36
N LEU A 69 -6.93 -29.74 -3.05
CA LEU A 69 -7.35 -30.80 -2.12
C LEU A 69 -8.87 -30.97 -2.05
N PHE A 70 -9.62 -29.87 -2.14
CA PHE A 70 -11.05 -29.86 -1.82
C PHE A 70 -11.95 -29.50 -3.01
N SER A 71 -11.40 -29.07 -4.16
CA SER A 71 -12.14 -28.68 -5.37
C SER A 71 -13.27 -27.70 -5.07
N LEU A 72 -12.93 -26.60 -4.39
CA LEU A 72 -13.89 -25.59 -3.91
C LEU A 72 -14.51 -24.81 -5.07
N THR A 73 -13.69 -24.51 -6.07
CA THR A 73 -14.07 -23.79 -7.28
C THR A 73 -13.21 -24.26 -8.45
N ASP A 74 -13.39 -23.66 -9.64
CA ASP A 74 -12.55 -23.95 -10.79
C ASP A 74 -11.08 -23.57 -10.56
N MET A 75 -10.16 -24.50 -10.89
CA MET A 75 -8.73 -24.29 -10.65
C MET A 75 -8.13 -23.24 -11.58
N ASP A 76 -8.62 -23.12 -12.81
CA ASP A 76 -8.11 -22.16 -13.78
C ASP A 76 -8.40 -20.71 -13.29
N GLY A 77 -9.54 -20.49 -12.64
CA GLY A 77 -9.87 -19.23 -11.99
C GLY A 77 -8.90 -18.87 -10.85
N ILE A 78 -8.51 -19.85 -10.04
CA ILE A 78 -7.52 -19.65 -8.96
C ILE A 78 -6.14 -19.34 -9.54
N ILE A 79 -5.67 -20.14 -10.52
CA ILE A 79 -4.33 -19.97 -11.12
C ILE A 79 -4.23 -18.66 -11.89
N SER A 80 -5.30 -18.25 -12.60
CA SER A 80 -5.32 -16.99 -13.36
C SER A 80 -5.09 -15.76 -12.47
N SER A 81 -5.44 -15.81 -11.17
CA SER A 81 -5.15 -14.76 -10.22
C SER A 81 -3.64 -14.48 -10.08
N TYR A 82 -2.79 -15.51 -10.25
CA TYR A 82 -1.32 -15.36 -10.19
C TYR A 82 -0.70 -14.79 -11.46
N ALA A 83 -1.45 -14.77 -12.55
CA ALA A 83 -1.08 -14.16 -13.83
C ALA A 83 -2.08 -13.05 -14.23
N ALA A 84 -2.77 -12.44 -13.26
CA ALA A 84 -3.68 -11.34 -13.50
C ALA A 84 -2.95 -10.11 -14.06
N GLU A 85 -3.64 -9.29 -14.85
CA GLU A 85 -3.09 -8.06 -15.45
C GLU A 85 -2.41 -7.15 -14.43
N LEU A 86 -3.00 -7.03 -13.24
CA LEU A 86 -2.45 -6.20 -12.17
C LEU A 86 -1.12 -6.73 -11.58
N VAL A 87 -0.83 -8.03 -11.69
CA VAL A 87 0.50 -8.60 -11.37
C VAL A 87 1.54 -8.07 -12.36
N PHE A 88 1.19 -7.99 -13.65
CA PHE A 88 2.06 -7.41 -14.69
C PHE A 88 2.25 -5.91 -14.51
N LEU A 89 1.22 -5.19 -14.02
CA LEU A 89 1.36 -3.78 -13.63
C LEU A 89 2.42 -3.61 -12.55
N LEU A 90 2.34 -4.40 -11.48
CA LEU A 90 3.33 -4.37 -10.39
C LEU A 90 4.74 -4.69 -10.91
N ALA A 91 4.88 -5.71 -11.75
CA ALA A 91 6.17 -6.10 -12.31
C ALA A 91 6.75 -4.99 -13.21
N GLY A 92 5.95 -4.44 -14.12
CA GLY A 92 6.36 -3.37 -15.03
C GLY A 92 6.75 -2.09 -14.29
N ALA A 93 5.95 -1.66 -13.33
CA ALA A 93 6.25 -0.49 -12.48
C ALA A 93 7.54 -0.70 -11.68
N ASN A 94 7.75 -1.90 -11.14
CA ASN A 94 8.96 -2.22 -10.38
C ASN A 94 10.21 -2.24 -11.28
N LEU A 95 10.12 -2.73 -12.52
CA LEU A 95 11.22 -2.67 -13.48
C LEU A 95 11.63 -1.22 -13.80
N ILE A 96 10.66 -0.30 -13.93
CA ILE A 96 10.96 1.13 -14.12
C ILE A 96 11.63 1.72 -12.88
N THR A 97 11.16 1.40 -11.67
CA THR A 97 11.78 1.91 -10.43
C THR A 97 13.19 1.35 -10.22
N ILE A 98 13.46 0.10 -10.60
CA ILE A 98 14.81 -0.47 -10.62
C ILE A 98 15.73 0.31 -11.58
N ALA A 99 15.23 0.70 -12.75
CA ALA A 99 15.98 1.55 -13.67
C ALA A 99 16.26 2.94 -13.07
N TRP A 100 15.32 3.52 -12.32
CA TRP A 100 15.52 4.80 -11.62
C TRP A 100 16.62 4.70 -10.57
N GLU A 101 16.65 3.64 -9.78
CA GLU A 101 17.71 3.38 -8.80
C GLU A 101 19.10 3.30 -9.49
N ARG A 102 19.17 2.61 -10.62
CA ARG A 102 20.42 2.46 -11.38
C ARG A 102 20.87 3.74 -12.09
N THR A 103 19.93 4.55 -12.54
CA THR A 103 20.24 5.84 -13.22
C THR A 103 20.39 7.00 -12.24
N GLY A 104 19.83 6.91 -11.03
CA GLY A 104 19.82 7.98 -10.03
C GLY A 104 18.71 9.00 -10.21
N VAL A 105 17.69 8.71 -11.02
CA VAL A 105 16.49 9.56 -11.20
C VAL A 105 15.79 9.81 -9.88
N ASP A 106 15.64 8.78 -9.06
CA ASP A 106 15.05 8.81 -7.73
C ASP A 106 15.69 9.88 -6.84
N LYS A 107 17.03 9.90 -6.77
CA LYS A 107 17.80 10.89 -6.01
C LYS A 107 17.66 12.30 -6.60
N ARG A 108 17.62 12.40 -7.92
CA ARG A 108 17.49 13.71 -8.60
C ARG A 108 16.12 14.31 -8.35
N VAL A 109 15.05 13.54 -8.50
CA VAL A 109 13.69 14.00 -8.25
C VAL A 109 13.53 14.39 -6.77
N ALA A 110 14.03 13.57 -5.85
CA ALA A 110 14.06 13.90 -4.43
C ALA A 110 14.82 15.22 -4.16
N SER A 111 16.01 15.39 -4.74
CA SER A 111 16.80 16.63 -4.59
C SER A 111 16.07 17.88 -5.11
N MET A 112 15.41 17.77 -6.25
CA MET A 112 14.62 18.90 -6.80
C MET A 112 13.50 19.31 -5.85
N MET A 113 12.75 18.34 -5.29
CA MET A 113 11.69 18.63 -4.33
C MET A 113 12.24 19.23 -3.04
N LEU A 114 13.37 18.71 -2.55
CA LEU A 114 14.02 19.18 -1.33
C LEU A 114 14.76 20.51 -1.49
N SER A 115 14.99 21.00 -2.70
CA SER A 115 15.53 22.35 -2.92
C SER A 115 14.62 23.46 -2.36
N LEU A 116 13.34 23.16 -2.13
CA LEU A 116 12.38 24.06 -1.50
C LEU A 116 12.50 24.10 0.04
N VAL A 117 13.36 23.30 0.62
CA VAL A 117 13.55 23.22 2.08
C VAL A 117 14.25 24.49 2.57
N GLY A 118 13.60 25.17 3.52
CA GLY A 118 14.17 26.32 4.22
C GLY A 118 14.81 25.91 5.56
N THR A 119 15.24 26.90 6.33
CA THR A 119 15.88 26.68 7.64
C THR A 119 14.86 26.49 8.78
N SER A 120 13.60 26.91 8.62
CA SER A 120 12.58 26.74 9.65
C SER A 120 12.21 25.26 9.84
N VAL A 121 12.21 24.79 11.09
CA VAL A 121 11.85 23.38 11.42
C VAL A 121 10.43 23.04 10.94
N LYS A 122 9.47 23.95 11.05
CA LYS A 122 8.11 23.72 10.54
C LYS A 122 8.09 23.57 9.01
N GLN A 123 8.86 24.39 8.30
CA GLN A 123 9.00 24.28 6.86
C GLN A 123 9.71 22.98 6.46
N GLN A 124 10.74 22.57 7.20
CA GLN A 124 11.39 21.28 7.02
C GLN A 124 10.37 20.14 7.10
N ILE A 125 9.62 20.06 8.20
CA ILE A 125 8.59 19.04 8.41
C ILE A 125 7.59 19.04 7.25
N ALA A 126 7.07 20.20 6.86
CA ALA A 126 6.09 20.29 5.78
C ALA A 126 6.66 19.85 4.43
N VAL A 127 7.86 20.29 4.07
CA VAL A 127 8.47 19.94 2.77
C VAL A 127 8.82 18.45 2.72
N TRP A 128 9.41 17.89 3.79
CA TRP A 128 9.71 16.45 3.84
C TRP A 128 8.44 15.60 3.76
N PHE A 129 7.38 15.99 4.50
CA PHE A 129 6.11 15.31 4.47
C PHE A 129 5.46 15.35 3.08
N LEU A 130 5.34 16.55 2.49
CA LEU A 130 4.71 16.73 1.18
C LEU A 130 5.53 16.09 0.05
N ALA A 131 6.87 16.19 0.10
CA ALA A 131 7.74 15.51 -0.85
C ALA A 131 7.55 13.99 -0.80
N ALA A 132 7.53 13.42 0.40
CA ALA A 132 7.26 12.00 0.59
C ALA A 132 5.87 11.61 0.08
N THR A 133 4.85 12.43 0.38
CA THR A 133 3.47 12.20 -0.06
C THR A 133 3.35 12.21 -1.58
N LEU A 134 3.91 13.22 -2.25
CA LEU A 134 3.83 13.34 -3.70
C LEU A 134 4.61 12.24 -4.42
N LEU A 135 5.81 11.91 -3.95
CA LEU A 135 6.59 10.82 -4.54
C LEU A 135 5.90 9.47 -4.36
N SER A 136 5.32 9.22 -3.19
CA SER A 136 4.68 7.95 -2.89
C SER A 136 3.30 7.78 -3.55
N ALA A 137 2.74 8.83 -4.12
CA ALA A 137 1.56 8.71 -4.97
C ALA A 137 1.82 7.86 -6.23
N PHE A 138 3.08 7.76 -6.65
CA PHE A 138 3.48 7.07 -7.89
C PHE A 138 4.58 6.03 -7.70
N LEU A 139 5.31 6.07 -6.61
CA LEU A 139 6.41 5.16 -6.30
C LEU A 139 6.09 4.32 -5.07
N PRO A 140 6.62 3.10 -4.96
CA PRO A 140 6.42 2.28 -3.77
C PRO A 140 6.85 3.01 -2.50
N ASN A 141 5.98 3.05 -1.49
CA ASN A 141 6.17 3.75 -0.23
C ASN A 141 7.51 3.42 0.45
N THR A 142 7.92 2.15 0.39
CA THR A 142 9.18 1.67 0.99
C THR A 142 10.40 2.27 0.32
N VAL A 143 10.38 2.41 -1.01
CA VAL A 143 11.46 3.02 -1.79
C VAL A 143 11.58 4.50 -1.44
N VAL A 144 10.44 5.22 -1.46
CA VAL A 144 10.39 6.65 -1.12
C VAL A 144 10.92 6.90 0.30
N ALA A 145 10.44 6.13 1.27
CA ALA A 145 10.90 6.26 2.65
C ALA A 145 12.40 5.97 2.82
N ALA A 146 12.92 4.92 2.17
CA ALA A 146 14.34 4.57 2.25
C ALA A 146 15.23 5.67 1.69
N ILE A 147 14.90 6.21 0.51
CA ILE A 147 15.66 7.28 -0.13
C ILE A 147 15.61 8.55 0.72
N LEU A 148 14.41 9.02 1.06
CA LEU A 148 14.25 10.28 1.78
C LEU A 148 14.80 10.22 3.20
N CYS A 149 14.62 9.12 3.93
CA CYS A 149 15.25 8.94 5.26
C CYS A 149 16.78 8.96 5.18
N SER A 150 17.37 8.36 4.15
CA SER A 150 18.82 8.37 3.95
C SER A 150 19.36 9.79 3.66
N ILE A 151 18.66 10.55 2.80
CA ILE A 151 19.00 11.95 2.50
C ILE A 151 18.81 12.81 3.77
N ALA A 152 17.70 12.63 4.48
CA ALA A 152 17.44 13.37 5.72
C ALA A 152 18.51 13.11 6.79
N MET A 153 18.91 11.86 6.96
CA MET A 153 19.97 11.52 7.92
C MET A 153 21.34 12.13 7.53
N SER A 154 21.64 12.20 6.23
CA SER A 154 22.85 12.86 5.76
C SER A 154 22.81 14.37 6.04
N MET A 155 21.68 15.02 5.77
CA MET A 155 21.46 16.44 6.09
C MET A 155 21.53 16.69 7.61
N LEU A 156 20.85 15.86 8.41
CA LEU A 156 20.84 15.98 9.87
C LEU A 156 22.23 15.83 10.48
N LYS A 157 23.08 14.93 9.93
CA LYS A 157 24.48 14.80 10.32
C LYS A 157 25.30 16.05 9.96
N PHE A 158 25.06 16.62 8.78
CA PHE A 158 25.74 17.84 8.32
C PHE A 158 25.47 19.04 9.24
N VAL A 159 24.23 19.16 9.73
CA VAL A 159 23.83 20.23 10.65
C VAL A 159 23.98 19.86 12.14
N ASN A 160 24.76 18.82 12.47
CA ASN A 160 25.03 18.32 13.81
C ASN A 160 23.78 17.83 14.60
N GLU A 161 22.71 17.46 13.92
CA GLU A 161 21.48 16.91 14.49
C GLU A 161 21.32 15.39 14.22
N GLY A 162 22.42 14.72 13.84
CA GLY A 162 22.40 13.29 13.46
C GLY A 162 22.23 12.30 14.63
N ASP A 163 22.39 12.73 15.87
CA ASP A 163 22.13 11.90 17.06
C ASP A 163 20.65 11.98 17.45
N LEU A 164 19.86 10.98 17.01
CA LEU A 164 18.41 10.95 17.27
C LEU A 164 18.02 10.89 18.76
N LYS A 165 18.94 10.49 19.64
CA LYS A 165 18.67 10.50 21.08
C LYS A 165 18.75 11.90 21.69
N LYS A 166 19.55 12.77 21.08
CA LYS A 166 19.75 14.15 21.55
C LYS A 166 18.94 15.16 20.75
N SER A 167 18.78 14.93 19.45
CA SER A 167 18.01 15.80 18.57
C SER A 167 16.52 15.72 18.85
N ARG A 168 15.85 16.87 18.88
CA ARG A 168 14.40 16.96 18.94
C ARG A 168 13.73 17.14 17.58
N VAL A 169 14.52 17.48 16.57
CA VAL A 169 14.07 17.71 15.19
C VAL A 169 14.17 16.42 14.35
N ALA A 170 15.26 15.69 14.48
CA ALA A 170 15.52 14.51 13.65
C ALA A 170 14.39 13.45 13.73
N PRO A 171 13.86 13.09 14.90
CA PRO A 171 12.70 12.19 14.99
C PRO A 171 11.46 12.70 14.24
N LEU A 172 11.20 14.01 14.27
CA LEU A 172 10.05 14.61 13.59
C LEU A 172 10.21 14.59 12.08
N VAL A 173 11.41 14.86 11.56
CA VAL A 173 11.71 14.78 10.13
C VAL A 173 11.53 13.35 9.62
N LEU A 174 12.05 12.35 10.34
CA LEU A 174 11.89 10.95 9.96
C LEU A 174 10.41 10.51 10.00
N LEU A 175 9.63 10.94 11.01
CA LEU A 175 8.20 10.68 11.05
C LEU A 175 7.47 11.36 9.88
N ALA A 176 7.82 12.62 9.56
CA ALA A 176 7.23 13.34 8.44
C ALA A 176 7.42 12.59 7.11
N ILE A 177 8.62 12.07 6.88
CA ILE A 177 8.90 11.28 5.67
C ILE A 177 8.04 10.01 5.63
N VAL A 178 8.05 9.21 6.68
CA VAL A 178 7.40 7.91 6.67
C VAL A 178 5.87 8.03 6.67
N TRP A 179 5.33 8.96 7.43
CA TRP A 179 3.89 9.22 7.42
C TRP A 179 3.43 9.87 6.10
N GLY A 180 4.26 10.76 5.51
CA GLY A 180 4.01 11.31 4.20
C GLY A 180 4.00 10.23 3.12
N ALA A 181 5.00 9.36 3.10
CA ALA A 181 5.05 8.26 2.16
C ALA A 181 3.87 7.29 2.33
N ASN A 182 3.45 7.03 3.57
CA ASN A 182 2.27 6.20 3.82
C ASN A 182 0.99 6.85 3.27
N ASN A 183 0.78 8.13 3.53
CA ASN A 183 -0.41 8.86 3.04
C ASN A 183 -0.42 9.00 1.52
N GLY A 184 0.75 9.23 0.90
CA GLY A 184 0.89 9.34 -0.54
C GLY A 184 0.49 8.05 -1.28
N GLY A 185 0.74 6.91 -0.66
CA GLY A 185 0.36 5.61 -1.22
C GLY A 185 -1.13 5.46 -1.54
N LEU A 186 -2.00 6.20 -0.87
CA LEU A 186 -3.44 6.20 -1.12
C LEU A 186 -3.85 7.01 -2.36
N MET A 187 -3.06 8.02 -2.76
CA MET A 187 -3.51 9.04 -3.72
C MET A 187 -3.78 8.51 -5.13
N THR A 188 -3.11 7.47 -5.55
CA THR A 188 -3.33 6.81 -6.85
C THR A 188 -3.29 5.29 -6.73
N PRO A 189 -3.89 4.55 -7.66
CA PRO A 189 -3.75 3.08 -7.69
C PRO A 189 -2.29 2.62 -7.75
N LEU A 190 -1.40 3.43 -8.35
CA LEU A 190 0.02 3.13 -8.52
C LEU A 190 0.84 3.28 -7.22
N GLY A 191 0.30 3.97 -6.21
CA GLY A 191 0.99 4.25 -4.95
C GLY A 191 1.29 3.02 -4.09
N GLY A 192 0.64 1.88 -4.36
CA GLY A 192 0.93 0.64 -3.64
C GLY A 192 0.11 -0.56 -4.08
N ALA A 193 0.66 -1.76 -3.86
CA ALA A 193 0.00 -3.01 -4.23
C ALA A 193 -1.33 -3.24 -3.49
N MET A 194 -1.49 -2.69 -2.28
CA MET A 194 -2.76 -2.75 -1.54
C MET A 194 -3.91 -2.09 -2.31
N ASN A 195 -3.64 -1.03 -3.06
CA ASN A 195 -4.65 -0.34 -3.86
C ASN A 195 -5.14 -1.21 -5.02
N LEU A 196 -4.23 -1.94 -5.64
CA LEU A 196 -4.57 -2.85 -6.72
C LEU A 196 -5.41 -4.04 -6.24
N VAL A 197 -5.32 -4.42 -4.97
CA VAL A 197 -6.25 -5.40 -4.38
C VAL A 197 -7.69 -4.86 -4.45
N THR A 198 -7.93 -3.61 -4.06
CA THR A 198 -9.25 -2.99 -4.20
C THR A 198 -9.69 -2.91 -5.65
N VAL A 199 -8.79 -2.51 -6.57
CA VAL A 199 -9.10 -2.46 -8.01
C VAL A 199 -9.56 -3.83 -8.52
N ALA A 200 -8.83 -4.90 -8.18
CA ALA A 200 -9.18 -6.25 -8.57
C ALA A 200 -10.59 -6.67 -8.09
N TYR A 201 -10.92 -6.38 -6.83
CA TYR A 201 -12.25 -6.67 -6.30
C TYR A 201 -13.36 -5.81 -6.93
N ILE A 202 -13.07 -4.55 -7.25
CA ILE A 202 -14.05 -3.70 -7.98
C ILE A 202 -14.30 -4.28 -9.38
N GLU A 203 -13.25 -4.67 -10.11
CA GLU A 203 -13.38 -5.30 -11.43
C GLU A 203 -14.15 -6.62 -11.36
N GLU A 204 -13.89 -7.44 -10.31
CA GLU A 204 -14.63 -8.68 -10.09
C GLU A 204 -16.13 -8.42 -9.80
N LEU A 205 -16.45 -7.43 -8.96
CA LEU A 205 -17.83 -7.09 -8.60
C LEU A 205 -18.62 -6.45 -9.76
N THR A 206 -17.97 -5.66 -10.59
CA THR A 206 -18.62 -4.91 -11.67
C THR A 206 -18.56 -5.63 -13.01
N GLY A 207 -17.64 -6.59 -13.18
CA GLY A 207 -17.37 -7.25 -14.46
C GLY A 207 -16.77 -6.32 -15.52
N THR A 208 -16.30 -5.12 -15.13
CA THR A 208 -15.78 -4.08 -16.04
C THR A 208 -14.38 -3.65 -15.67
N GLU A 209 -13.62 -3.12 -16.64
CA GLU A 209 -12.30 -2.55 -16.41
C GLU A 209 -12.38 -1.32 -15.53
N PHE A 210 -11.55 -1.23 -14.49
CA PHE A 210 -11.55 -0.10 -13.58
C PHE A 210 -10.81 1.12 -14.16
N ILE A 211 -11.43 2.29 -14.07
CA ILE A 211 -10.87 3.56 -14.56
C ILE A 211 -10.11 4.26 -13.43
N TYR A 212 -8.81 4.47 -13.64
CA TYR A 212 -7.90 5.00 -12.60
C TYR A 212 -8.21 6.45 -12.17
N THR A 213 -8.87 7.22 -13.01
CA THR A 213 -9.38 8.56 -12.66
C THR A 213 -10.44 8.50 -11.57
N ASP A 214 -11.29 7.47 -11.55
CA ASP A 214 -12.30 7.29 -10.51
C ASP A 214 -11.64 7.13 -9.13
N TRP A 215 -10.52 6.41 -9.05
CA TRP A 215 -9.77 6.31 -7.81
C TRP A 215 -9.41 7.67 -7.23
N VAL A 216 -8.80 8.52 -8.07
CA VAL A 216 -8.35 9.84 -7.63
C VAL A 216 -9.55 10.69 -7.19
N ILE A 217 -10.63 10.70 -7.98
CA ILE A 217 -11.83 11.48 -7.68
C ILE A 217 -12.49 10.99 -6.40
N GLN A 218 -12.78 9.70 -6.29
CA GLN A 218 -13.53 9.11 -5.18
C GLN A 218 -12.77 9.20 -3.84
N LEU A 219 -11.45 9.01 -3.85
CA LEU A 219 -10.63 9.05 -2.65
C LEU A 219 -10.08 10.45 -2.30
N LEU A 220 -10.25 11.45 -3.18
CA LEU A 220 -9.72 12.80 -2.96
C LEU A 220 -10.13 13.41 -1.60
N PRO A 221 -11.41 13.38 -1.17
CA PRO A 221 -11.81 13.97 0.11
C PRO A 221 -11.09 13.33 1.31
N MET A 222 -11.03 12.00 1.33
CA MET A 222 -10.37 11.26 2.42
C MET A 222 -8.85 11.44 2.37
N SER A 223 -8.24 11.45 1.19
CA SER A 223 -6.80 11.69 1.01
C SER A 223 -6.39 13.08 1.50
N ILE A 224 -7.17 14.11 1.20
CA ILE A 224 -6.97 15.47 1.70
C ILE A 224 -7.10 15.49 3.24
N ALA A 225 -8.16 14.91 3.77
CA ALA A 225 -8.42 14.89 5.21
C ALA A 225 -7.27 14.20 5.99
N ILE A 226 -6.84 13.02 5.53
CA ILE A 226 -5.72 12.27 6.12
C ILE A 226 -4.44 13.10 6.07
N THR A 227 -4.14 13.69 4.91
CA THR A 227 -2.92 14.48 4.68
C THR A 227 -2.89 15.72 5.57
N VAL A 228 -4.00 16.48 5.62
CA VAL A 228 -4.12 17.69 6.43
C VAL A 228 -4.02 17.36 7.91
N VAL A 229 -4.76 16.37 8.40
CA VAL A 229 -4.73 15.97 9.81
C VAL A 229 -3.32 15.53 10.22
N THR A 230 -2.69 14.67 9.43
CA THR A 230 -1.33 14.18 9.73
C THR A 230 -0.30 15.33 9.73
N LEU A 231 -0.38 16.21 8.74
CA LEU A 231 0.50 17.39 8.69
C LEU A 231 0.30 18.32 9.90
N LEU A 232 -0.95 18.57 10.28
CA LEU A 232 -1.25 19.38 11.46
C LEU A 232 -0.71 18.75 12.74
N VAL A 233 -0.86 17.44 12.93
CA VAL A 233 -0.29 16.72 14.09
C VAL A 233 1.22 16.90 14.16
N LEU A 234 1.91 16.78 13.01
CA LEU A 234 3.36 17.00 12.92
C LEU A 234 3.75 18.44 13.25
N LEU A 235 3.08 19.44 12.65
CA LEU A 235 3.39 20.88 12.83
C LEU A 235 3.04 21.41 14.23
N LEU A 236 2.01 20.82 14.88
CA LEU A 236 1.61 21.17 16.24
C LEU A 236 2.43 20.42 17.30
N THR A 237 3.21 19.43 16.92
CA THR A 237 4.12 18.75 17.84
C THR A 237 5.19 19.74 18.33
N LYS A 238 5.23 19.93 19.65
CA LYS A 238 6.16 20.88 20.28
C LYS A 238 7.61 20.50 19.98
N CYS A 239 8.34 21.42 19.38
CA CYS A 239 9.78 21.37 19.18
C CYS A 239 10.36 22.73 19.64
N GLU A 240 11.31 22.70 20.58
CA GLU A 240 11.92 23.94 21.11
C GLU A 240 12.81 24.61 20.06
N GLN A 241 13.46 23.81 19.21
CA GLN A 241 14.29 24.31 18.14
C GLN A 241 13.40 24.84 17.00
N ARG A 242 13.66 26.09 16.61
CA ARG A 242 12.86 26.76 15.58
C ARG A 242 13.52 26.73 14.19
N THR A 243 14.85 26.63 14.14
CA THR A 243 15.64 26.69 12.91
C THR A 243 16.68 25.57 12.85
N LEU A 244 16.97 25.12 11.65
CA LEU A 244 18.03 24.18 11.31
C LEU A 244 19.03 24.92 10.39
N GLU A 245 19.95 25.62 11.02
CA GLU A 245 20.98 26.37 10.30
C GLU A 245 21.87 25.41 9.50
N GLY A 246 22.29 25.81 8.30
CA GLY A 246 23.09 24.95 7.39
C GLY A 246 22.26 24.00 6.52
N SER A 247 20.99 23.75 6.81
CA SER A 247 20.19 22.81 6.02
C SER A 247 20.01 23.27 4.57
N ARG A 248 19.83 24.58 4.34
CA ARG A 248 19.72 25.16 2.99
C ARG A 248 21.04 25.04 2.22
N GLU A 249 22.17 25.21 2.90
CA GLU A 249 23.52 25.00 2.35
C GLU A 249 23.71 23.57 1.89
N TYR A 250 23.37 22.62 2.73
CA TYR A 250 23.43 21.20 2.39
C TYR A 250 22.69 20.87 1.08
N PHE A 251 21.45 21.33 0.92
CA PHE A 251 20.68 21.04 -0.29
C PHE A 251 21.23 21.78 -1.51
N ARG A 252 21.77 22.99 -1.34
CA ARG A 252 22.44 23.72 -2.41
C ARG A 252 23.70 22.98 -2.86
N GLU A 253 24.54 22.54 -1.94
CA GLU A 253 25.75 21.77 -2.24
C GLU A 253 25.41 20.43 -2.88
N MET A 254 24.42 19.72 -2.35
CA MET A 254 23.94 18.46 -2.91
C MET A 254 23.46 18.65 -4.36
N HIS A 255 22.71 19.73 -4.64
CA HIS A 255 22.23 20.04 -5.98
C HIS A 255 23.36 20.40 -6.93
N GLN A 256 24.31 21.20 -6.49
CA GLN A 256 25.49 21.60 -7.28
C GLN A 256 26.45 20.42 -7.55
N ALA A 257 26.55 19.48 -6.62
CA ALA A 257 27.35 18.27 -6.78
C ALA A 257 26.73 17.23 -7.71
N MET A 258 25.47 17.40 -8.11
CA MET A 258 24.83 16.48 -9.03
C MET A 258 25.44 16.55 -10.41
N PRO A 259 25.79 15.42 -11.03
CA PRO A 259 26.26 15.38 -12.39
C PRO A 259 25.19 15.91 -13.36
N PRO A 260 25.57 16.40 -14.54
CA PRO A 260 24.62 16.76 -15.61
C PRO A 260 23.65 15.62 -15.89
N ILE A 261 22.41 15.97 -16.24
CA ILE A 261 21.37 14.99 -16.58
C ILE A 261 21.86 14.10 -17.72
N ARG A 262 21.76 12.79 -17.51
CA ARG A 262 22.18 11.79 -18.49
C ARG A 262 20.98 11.34 -19.33
N ARG A 263 21.24 10.89 -20.56
CA ARG A 263 20.19 10.41 -21.48
C ARG A 263 19.37 9.27 -20.87
N GLU A 264 20.01 8.33 -20.20
CA GLU A 264 19.34 7.20 -19.55
C GLU A 264 18.42 7.62 -18.41
N GLU A 265 18.74 8.71 -17.68
CA GLU A 265 17.86 9.30 -16.68
C GLU A 265 16.58 9.86 -17.34
N VAL A 266 16.75 10.65 -18.42
CA VAL A 266 15.61 11.24 -19.13
C VAL A 266 14.72 10.17 -19.72
N LEU A 267 15.29 9.12 -20.33
CA LEU A 267 14.52 8.06 -20.98
C LEU A 267 13.75 7.19 -19.95
N SER A 268 14.35 6.88 -18.78
CA SER A 268 13.67 6.13 -17.75
C SER A 268 12.56 6.93 -17.06
N LEU A 269 12.78 8.24 -16.84
CA LEU A 269 11.76 9.14 -16.33
C LEU A 269 10.61 9.32 -17.34
N ALA A 270 10.94 9.54 -18.60
CA ALA A 270 9.95 9.67 -19.67
C ALA A 270 9.11 8.40 -19.84
N ALA A 271 9.73 7.22 -19.73
CA ALA A 271 9.01 5.95 -19.78
C ALA A 271 7.96 5.83 -18.68
N PHE A 272 8.31 6.23 -17.44
CA PHE A 272 7.35 6.25 -16.34
C PHE A 272 6.22 7.25 -16.57
N ILE A 273 6.56 8.49 -16.93
CA ILE A 273 5.56 9.53 -17.19
C ILE A 273 4.60 9.10 -18.30
N LEU A 274 5.13 8.55 -19.39
CA LEU A 274 4.31 8.07 -20.50
C LEU A 274 3.43 6.90 -20.09
N ALA A 275 3.96 5.93 -19.32
CA ALA A 275 3.16 4.84 -18.79
C ALA A 275 2.02 5.35 -17.90
N ALA A 276 2.30 6.27 -16.99
CA ALA A 276 1.29 6.86 -16.11
C ALA A 276 0.25 7.66 -16.92
N VAL A 277 0.69 8.54 -17.83
CA VAL A 277 -0.22 9.33 -18.67
C VAL A 277 -1.14 8.42 -19.50
N LEU A 278 -0.59 7.39 -20.15
CA LEU A 278 -1.41 6.45 -20.90
C LEU A 278 -2.41 5.71 -20.01
N THR A 279 -1.99 5.33 -18.80
CA THR A 279 -2.88 4.66 -17.84
C THR A 279 -4.08 5.55 -17.46
N PHE A 280 -3.84 6.81 -17.12
CA PHE A 280 -4.93 7.75 -16.79
C PHE A 280 -5.73 8.21 -18.02
N ALA A 281 -5.13 8.16 -19.20
CA ALA A 281 -5.79 8.48 -20.47
C ALA A 281 -6.50 7.27 -21.12
N ARG A 282 -6.68 6.17 -20.38
CA ARG A 282 -7.24 4.91 -20.88
C ARG A 282 -8.52 5.09 -21.68
N GLU A 283 -9.42 5.94 -21.21
CA GLU A 283 -10.69 6.28 -21.83
C GLU A 283 -10.54 6.78 -23.28
N LEU A 284 -9.44 7.47 -23.62
CA LEU A 284 -9.26 8.08 -24.93
C LEU A 284 -8.91 7.08 -26.05
N TYR A 285 -8.43 5.88 -25.70
CA TYR A 285 -7.93 4.91 -26.69
C TYR A 285 -8.42 3.48 -26.49
N LYS A 286 -9.25 3.19 -25.45
CA LYS A 286 -9.75 1.84 -25.16
C LYS A 286 -10.50 1.20 -26.33
N GLU A 287 -11.22 2.01 -27.14
CA GLU A 287 -11.95 1.52 -28.31
C GLU A 287 -11.02 1.03 -29.43
N TRP A 288 -9.85 1.67 -29.59
CA TRP A 288 -8.88 1.30 -30.64
C TRP A 288 -7.92 0.22 -30.20
N LEU A 289 -7.58 0.21 -28.91
CA LEU A 289 -6.64 -0.75 -28.31
C LEU A 289 -7.27 -1.39 -27.05
N PRO A 290 -8.35 -2.19 -27.19
CA PRO A 290 -9.10 -2.70 -26.05
C PRO A 290 -8.26 -3.55 -25.09
N ASN A 291 -7.26 -4.28 -25.60
CA ASN A 291 -6.41 -5.13 -24.80
C ASN A 291 -5.18 -4.41 -24.20
N LEU A 292 -4.93 -3.14 -24.54
CA LEU A 292 -3.81 -2.38 -23.99
C LEU A 292 -4.17 -1.78 -22.64
N LYS A 293 -4.39 -2.62 -21.65
CA LYS A 293 -4.72 -2.25 -20.28
C LYS A 293 -3.51 -1.69 -19.51
N PRO A 294 -3.71 -0.99 -18.36
CA PRO A 294 -2.65 -0.40 -17.56
C PRO A 294 -1.47 -1.32 -17.25
N GLY A 295 -1.73 -2.58 -16.90
CA GLY A 295 -0.68 -3.55 -16.58
C GLY A 295 0.24 -3.83 -17.76
N TYR A 296 -0.31 -3.94 -18.94
CA TYR A 296 0.50 -4.18 -20.15
C TYR A 296 1.27 -2.93 -20.59
N ILE A 297 0.74 -1.74 -20.34
CA ILE A 297 1.48 -0.47 -20.57
C ILE A 297 2.72 -0.45 -19.69
N PHE A 298 2.56 -0.65 -18.38
CA PHE A 298 3.70 -0.68 -17.46
C PHE A 298 4.67 -1.81 -17.78
N LEU A 299 4.20 -2.98 -18.20
CA LEU A 299 5.06 -4.09 -18.63
C LEU A 299 5.88 -3.73 -19.87
N ILE A 300 5.29 -3.09 -20.89
CA ILE A 300 5.98 -2.64 -22.10
C ILE A 300 7.09 -1.64 -21.73
N PHE A 301 6.77 -0.58 -20.97
CA PHE A 301 7.75 0.42 -20.59
C PHE A 301 8.80 -0.14 -19.63
N GLY A 302 8.42 -1.01 -18.71
CA GLY A 302 9.34 -1.70 -17.79
C GLY A 302 10.31 -2.62 -18.53
N SER A 303 9.82 -3.44 -19.47
CA SER A 303 10.66 -4.30 -20.31
C SER A 303 11.63 -3.50 -21.17
N ARG A 304 11.23 -2.29 -21.61
CA ARG A 304 12.11 -1.41 -22.36
C ARG A 304 13.35 -0.96 -21.58
N MET A 305 13.32 -1.00 -20.24
CA MET A 305 14.47 -0.63 -19.41
C MET A 305 15.69 -1.52 -19.66
N PHE A 306 15.51 -2.76 -20.08
CA PHE A 306 16.61 -3.67 -20.44
C PHE A 306 17.37 -3.25 -21.70
N PHE A 307 16.77 -2.43 -22.55
CA PHE A 307 17.41 -1.91 -23.77
C PHE A 307 18.11 -0.56 -23.55
N LEU A 308 17.98 0.05 -22.36
CA LEU A 308 18.71 1.27 -22.01
C LEU A 308 20.19 0.95 -21.82
N LYS A 309 21.03 1.75 -22.43
CA LYS A 309 22.50 1.66 -22.33
C LYS A 309 23.05 2.94 -21.78
N ASP A 310 24.08 2.83 -20.95
CA ASP A 310 24.88 3.94 -20.45
C ASP A 310 25.86 4.49 -21.53
N LYS A 311 26.68 5.46 -21.16
CA LYS A 311 27.69 6.07 -22.03
C LYS A 311 28.73 5.04 -22.53
N GLU A 312 28.99 3.99 -21.75
CA GLU A 312 29.92 2.90 -22.11
C GLU A 312 29.25 1.81 -22.94
N LYS A 313 27.99 2.02 -23.38
CA LYS A 313 27.15 1.07 -24.11
C LYS A 313 26.81 -0.20 -23.30
N LYS A 314 27.00 -0.18 -21.98
CA LYS A 314 26.58 -1.28 -21.10
C LYS A 314 25.09 -1.14 -20.76
N PRO A 315 24.36 -2.28 -20.59
CA PRO A 315 22.97 -2.22 -20.18
C PRO A 315 22.83 -1.55 -18.79
N VAL A 316 21.88 -0.64 -18.66
CA VAL A 316 21.55 0.01 -17.37
C VAL A 316 20.93 -1.00 -16.41
N VAL A 317 20.01 -1.84 -16.93
CA VAL A 317 19.36 -2.91 -16.19
C VAL A 317 19.71 -4.22 -16.85
N THR A 318 20.21 -5.18 -16.07
CA THR A 318 20.40 -6.58 -16.47
C THR A 318 19.37 -7.46 -15.78
N TRP A 319 19.04 -8.63 -16.36
CA TRP A 319 18.11 -9.55 -15.73
C TRP A 319 18.59 -9.99 -14.35
N GLU A 320 19.88 -10.31 -14.22
CA GLU A 320 20.46 -10.70 -12.93
C GLU A 320 20.26 -9.63 -11.83
N PHE A 321 20.37 -8.35 -12.19
CA PHE A 321 20.10 -7.26 -11.25
C PHE A 321 18.61 -7.12 -10.98
N ALA A 322 17.77 -7.14 -12.01
CA ALA A 322 16.32 -7.03 -11.88
C ALA A 322 15.76 -8.18 -11.03
N GLU A 323 16.13 -9.42 -11.30
CA GLU A 323 15.67 -10.60 -10.57
C GLU A 323 15.90 -10.52 -9.06
N LYS A 324 17.05 -9.97 -8.64
CA LYS A 324 17.40 -9.79 -7.21
C LYS A 324 16.62 -8.66 -6.53
N ASN A 325 16.17 -7.66 -7.31
CA ASN A 325 15.52 -6.45 -6.80
C ASN A 325 14.01 -6.40 -7.08
N LEU A 326 13.48 -7.33 -7.90
CA LEU A 326 12.04 -7.51 -8.06
C LEU A 326 11.40 -7.96 -6.75
N MET A 327 10.26 -7.36 -6.43
CA MET A 327 9.52 -7.62 -5.19
C MET A 327 8.65 -8.89 -5.32
N TRP A 328 9.27 -10.05 -5.61
CA TRP A 328 8.56 -11.32 -5.83
C TRP A 328 7.54 -11.65 -4.74
N GLY A 329 7.92 -11.44 -3.46
CA GLY A 329 7.01 -11.66 -2.34
C GLY A 329 5.75 -10.81 -2.41
N LEU A 330 5.85 -9.58 -2.92
CA LEU A 330 4.70 -8.69 -3.09
C LEU A 330 3.76 -9.17 -4.20
N TYR A 331 4.31 -9.68 -5.30
CA TYR A 331 3.51 -10.22 -6.40
C TYR A 331 2.70 -11.43 -5.95
N PHE A 332 3.32 -12.37 -5.25
CA PHE A 332 2.62 -13.52 -4.70
C PHE A 332 1.62 -13.14 -3.63
N LEU A 333 1.95 -12.20 -2.73
CA LEU A 333 1.03 -11.71 -1.72
C LEU A 333 -0.24 -11.12 -2.35
N PHE A 334 -0.09 -10.28 -3.37
CA PHE A 334 -1.21 -9.73 -4.14
C PHE A 334 -2.03 -10.84 -4.81
N ALA A 335 -1.37 -11.70 -5.57
CA ALA A 335 -2.01 -12.80 -6.29
C ALA A 335 -2.77 -13.76 -5.36
N GLY A 336 -2.17 -14.08 -4.20
CA GLY A 336 -2.83 -14.92 -3.19
C GLY A 336 -4.04 -14.27 -2.54
N GLY A 337 -4.03 -12.93 -2.40
CA GLY A 337 -5.20 -12.18 -1.94
C GLY A 337 -6.37 -12.25 -2.92
N THR A 338 -6.10 -12.01 -4.21
CA THR A 338 -7.11 -12.12 -5.27
C THR A 338 -7.58 -13.57 -5.45
N ALA A 339 -6.68 -14.55 -5.40
CA ALA A 339 -7.03 -15.98 -5.44
C ALA A 339 -7.92 -16.40 -4.26
N LEU A 340 -7.71 -15.82 -3.06
CA LEU A 340 -8.56 -16.04 -1.90
C LEU A 340 -9.97 -15.50 -2.16
N GLY A 341 -10.09 -14.31 -2.76
CA GLY A 341 -11.38 -13.76 -3.19
C GLY A 341 -12.13 -14.68 -4.15
N ALA A 342 -11.46 -15.10 -5.20
CA ALA A 342 -12.04 -16.05 -6.18
C ALA A 342 -12.49 -17.37 -5.52
N LEU A 343 -11.72 -17.87 -4.54
CA LEU A 343 -12.06 -19.07 -3.79
C LEU A 343 -13.30 -18.85 -2.88
N VAL A 344 -13.38 -17.73 -2.19
CA VAL A 344 -14.52 -17.36 -1.31
C VAL A 344 -15.80 -17.21 -2.14
N ASN A 345 -15.74 -16.50 -3.25
CA ASN A 345 -16.89 -16.27 -4.13
C ASN A 345 -17.32 -17.58 -4.83
N GLY A 346 -16.38 -18.32 -5.42
CA GLY A 346 -16.69 -19.56 -6.14
C GLY A 346 -17.17 -20.72 -5.27
N SER A 347 -16.94 -20.68 -3.94
CA SER A 347 -17.38 -21.69 -2.99
C SER A 347 -18.77 -21.44 -2.38
N GLY A 348 -19.34 -20.25 -2.57
CA GLY A 348 -20.57 -19.81 -1.86
C GLY A 348 -20.31 -19.35 -0.41
N ALA A 349 -19.05 -19.16 0.00
CA ALA A 349 -18.74 -18.71 1.35
C ALA A 349 -19.07 -17.22 1.57
N ALA A 350 -19.04 -16.43 0.52
CA ALA A 350 -19.42 -15.01 0.56
C ALA A 350 -20.88 -14.83 0.98
N GLU A 351 -21.79 -15.63 0.42
CA GLU A 351 -23.22 -15.59 0.70
C GLU A 351 -23.52 -15.99 2.17
N VAL A 352 -22.86 -17.02 2.66
CA VAL A 352 -23.00 -17.45 4.06
C VAL A 352 -22.50 -16.38 5.01
N PHE A 353 -21.39 -15.72 4.66
CA PHE A 353 -20.85 -14.63 5.46
C PHE A 353 -21.82 -13.43 5.48
N ALA A 354 -22.38 -13.06 4.34
CA ALA A 354 -23.37 -12.02 4.22
C ALA A 354 -24.64 -12.33 5.05
N GLU A 355 -25.13 -13.59 5.03
CA GLU A 355 -26.27 -14.01 5.85
C GLU A 355 -25.98 -13.93 7.36
N LEU A 356 -24.76 -14.29 7.79
CA LEU A 356 -24.39 -14.16 9.20
C LEU A 356 -24.36 -12.68 9.64
N ILE A 357 -23.88 -11.80 8.79
CA ILE A 357 -23.82 -10.35 9.05
C ILE A 357 -25.21 -9.74 9.05
N SER A 358 -26.15 -10.16 8.18
CA SER A 358 -27.51 -9.64 8.13
C SER A 358 -28.30 -9.79 9.44
N ARG A 359 -27.85 -10.73 10.29
CA ARG A 359 -28.43 -10.94 11.63
C ARG A 359 -27.95 -9.91 12.65
N ILE A 360 -26.93 -9.12 12.32
CA ILE A 360 -26.39 -8.08 13.20
C ILE A 360 -27.20 -6.80 12.94
N GLN A 361 -28.00 -6.38 13.91
CA GLN A 361 -28.72 -5.10 13.84
C GLN A 361 -27.74 -3.98 14.19
N LEU A 362 -27.33 -3.22 13.17
CA LEU A 362 -26.54 -1.99 13.34
C LEU A 362 -27.41 -0.81 12.95
N ASP A 363 -27.96 -0.12 13.95
CA ASP A 363 -28.91 0.98 13.74
C ASP A 363 -28.27 2.29 13.24
N SER A 364 -26.94 2.35 13.16
CA SER A 364 -26.22 3.58 12.82
C SER A 364 -25.11 3.35 11.79
N GLU A 365 -25.28 3.95 10.63
CA GLU A 365 -24.31 3.91 9.53
C GLU A 365 -22.93 4.45 9.92
N ILE A 366 -22.87 5.55 10.67
CA ILE A 366 -21.60 6.14 11.11
C ILE A 366 -20.86 5.22 12.09
N VAL A 367 -21.60 4.45 12.91
CA VAL A 367 -20.98 3.48 13.82
C VAL A 367 -20.39 2.31 13.02
N LEU A 368 -21.08 1.84 11.99
CA LEU A 368 -20.55 0.81 11.07
C LEU A 368 -19.25 1.29 10.42
N ILE A 369 -19.26 2.51 9.85
CA ILE A 369 -18.07 3.10 9.23
C ILE A 369 -16.93 3.21 10.27
N PHE A 370 -17.21 3.67 11.48
CA PHE A 370 -16.21 3.78 12.55
C PHE A 370 -15.59 2.43 12.91
N ILE A 371 -16.40 1.37 12.96
CA ILE A 371 -15.92 0.01 13.22
C ILE A 371 -15.02 -0.46 12.09
N ILE A 372 -15.44 -0.31 10.82
CA ILE A 372 -14.64 -0.70 9.64
C ILE A 372 -13.31 0.05 9.65
N VAL A 373 -13.33 1.37 9.80
CA VAL A 373 -12.12 2.20 9.79
C VAL A 373 -11.19 1.81 10.93
N THR A 374 -11.70 1.66 12.15
CA THR A 374 -10.89 1.34 13.33
C THR A 374 -10.26 -0.05 13.21
N ALA A 375 -11.03 -1.05 12.78
CA ALA A 375 -10.52 -2.40 12.58
C ALA A 375 -9.40 -2.45 11.53
N ASN A 376 -9.60 -1.78 10.40
CA ASN A 376 -8.60 -1.69 9.34
C ASN A 376 -7.31 -0.98 9.78
N VAL A 377 -7.43 0.14 10.50
CA VAL A 377 -6.26 0.87 11.00
C VAL A 377 -5.47 0.03 12.00
N ILE A 378 -6.14 -0.63 12.94
CA ILE A 378 -5.47 -1.51 13.92
C ILE A 378 -4.77 -2.66 13.18
N LEU A 379 -5.45 -3.30 12.24
CA LEU A 379 -4.88 -4.41 11.50
C LEU A 379 -3.69 -3.96 10.64
N SER A 380 -3.82 -2.84 9.93
CA SER A 380 -2.76 -2.26 9.10
C SER A 380 -1.52 -1.83 9.91
N ASP A 381 -1.68 -1.46 11.17
CA ASP A 381 -0.54 -1.20 12.05
C ASP A 381 0.21 -2.48 12.44
N VAL A 382 -0.50 -3.60 12.59
CA VAL A 382 0.07 -4.90 12.99
C VAL A 382 0.73 -5.63 11.82
N ILE A 383 0.07 -5.64 10.66
CA ILE A 383 0.54 -6.31 9.43
C ILE A 383 0.89 -5.28 8.35
N ASN A 384 1.35 -5.74 7.19
CA ASN A 384 1.53 -4.82 6.05
C ASN A 384 0.17 -4.47 5.39
N ASN A 385 0.10 -3.30 4.76
CA ASN A 385 -1.13 -2.77 4.17
C ASN A 385 -1.72 -3.68 3.09
N THR A 386 -0.90 -4.38 2.29
CA THR A 386 -1.37 -5.30 1.24
C THR A 386 -2.07 -6.52 1.83
N ALA A 387 -1.48 -7.13 2.87
CA ALA A 387 -2.13 -8.23 3.57
C ALA A 387 -3.41 -7.76 4.29
N CYS A 388 -3.40 -6.54 4.86
CA CYS A 388 -4.59 -5.94 5.44
C CYS A 388 -5.72 -5.80 4.41
N ALA A 389 -5.44 -5.23 3.24
CA ALA A 389 -6.39 -5.11 2.15
C ALA A 389 -6.97 -6.49 1.73
N ALA A 390 -6.10 -7.47 1.53
CA ALA A 390 -6.50 -8.82 1.11
C ALA A 390 -7.42 -9.53 2.11
N VAL A 391 -7.26 -9.24 3.42
CA VAL A 391 -8.11 -9.80 4.47
C VAL A 391 -9.41 -9.02 4.63
N THR A 392 -9.34 -7.69 4.61
CA THR A 392 -10.46 -6.85 5.03
C THR A 392 -11.44 -6.53 3.91
N ILE A 393 -10.99 -6.46 2.66
CA ILE A 393 -11.88 -6.16 1.52
C ILE A 393 -13.01 -7.19 1.40
N PRO A 394 -12.77 -8.52 1.37
CA PRO A 394 -13.83 -9.50 1.32
C PRO A 394 -14.80 -9.39 2.50
N ILE A 395 -14.28 -9.07 3.68
CA ILE A 395 -15.11 -8.87 4.88
C ILE A 395 -16.03 -7.65 4.72
N VAL A 396 -15.51 -6.54 4.21
CA VAL A 396 -16.29 -5.32 3.98
C VAL A 396 -17.35 -5.54 2.90
N ILE A 397 -17.02 -6.26 1.83
CA ILE A 397 -17.98 -6.66 0.80
C ILE A 397 -19.12 -7.47 1.43
N GLY A 398 -18.80 -8.51 2.19
CA GLY A 398 -19.82 -9.33 2.86
C GLY A 398 -20.66 -8.54 3.88
N ILE A 399 -20.05 -7.60 4.61
CA ILE A 399 -20.81 -6.70 5.51
C ILE A 399 -21.79 -5.84 4.72
N ALA A 400 -21.35 -5.19 3.65
CA ALA A 400 -22.20 -4.31 2.85
C ALA A 400 -23.34 -5.10 2.20
N GLN A 401 -23.06 -6.26 1.61
CA GLN A 401 -24.06 -7.15 1.03
C GLN A 401 -25.05 -7.69 2.07
N GLY A 402 -24.56 -8.14 3.21
CA GLY A 402 -25.41 -8.67 4.29
C GLY A 402 -26.34 -7.63 4.94
N LEU A 403 -25.97 -6.34 4.87
CA LEU A 403 -26.79 -5.22 5.36
C LEU A 403 -27.58 -4.50 4.24
N ASP A 404 -27.59 -5.05 3.02
CA ASP A 404 -28.23 -4.46 1.84
C ASP A 404 -27.77 -3.02 1.54
N LEU A 405 -26.46 -2.79 1.72
CA LEU A 405 -25.81 -1.50 1.49
C LEU A 405 -25.02 -1.49 0.18
N PRO A 406 -24.86 -0.31 -0.48
CA PRO A 406 -24.05 -0.20 -1.68
C PRO A 406 -22.58 -0.52 -1.36
N VAL A 407 -22.00 -1.53 -2.01
CA VAL A 407 -20.67 -2.07 -1.68
C VAL A 407 -19.56 -1.05 -1.94
N ILE A 408 -19.56 -0.37 -3.09
CA ILE A 408 -18.44 0.46 -3.55
C ILE A 408 -18.09 1.62 -2.59
N PRO A 409 -19.04 2.39 -2.02
CA PRO A 409 -18.72 3.42 -1.03
C PRO A 409 -17.95 2.89 0.19
N TYR A 410 -18.34 1.72 0.70
CA TYR A 410 -17.65 1.10 1.85
C TYR A 410 -16.28 0.56 1.48
N LEU A 411 -16.09 0.11 0.23
CA LEU A 411 -14.75 -0.24 -0.29
C LEU A 411 -13.82 0.97 -0.33
N TRP A 412 -14.30 2.15 -0.72
CA TRP A 412 -13.50 3.38 -0.68
C TRP A 412 -13.07 3.74 0.74
N ILE A 413 -13.98 3.62 1.70
CA ILE A 413 -13.69 3.88 3.12
C ILE A 413 -12.69 2.86 3.67
N ALA A 414 -12.88 1.58 3.36
CA ALA A 414 -11.92 0.53 3.74
C ALA A 414 -10.54 0.79 3.10
N THR A 415 -10.52 1.19 1.83
CA THR A 415 -9.30 1.51 1.10
C THR A 415 -8.54 2.66 1.75
N ALA A 416 -9.23 3.73 2.12
CA ALA A 416 -8.61 4.82 2.86
C ALA A 416 -8.05 4.33 4.20
N SER A 417 -8.77 3.47 4.91
CA SER A 417 -8.42 3.07 6.27
C SER A 417 -7.27 2.06 6.35
N TYR A 418 -7.16 1.06 5.48
CA TYR A 418 -6.01 0.13 5.53
C TYR A 418 -4.70 0.76 5.05
N ASN A 419 -4.75 1.93 4.39
CA ASN A 419 -3.57 2.72 4.09
C ASN A 419 -3.04 3.51 5.31
N ILE A 420 -3.81 3.57 6.41
CA ILE A 420 -3.46 4.29 7.62
C ILE A 420 -2.67 3.38 8.56
N SER A 421 -1.40 3.71 8.79
CA SER A 421 -0.55 2.95 9.71
C SER A 421 0.60 3.83 10.22
N TYR A 422 0.58 4.16 11.54
CA TYR A 422 1.48 5.17 12.10
C TYR A 422 2.19 4.73 13.38
N THR A 423 1.79 3.63 14.03
CA THR A 423 2.20 3.33 15.41
C THR A 423 3.31 2.30 15.53
N LEU A 424 3.17 1.13 14.89
CA LEU A 424 4.10 0.03 15.08
C LEU A 424 5.22 0.02 14.04
N PRO A 425 6.44 -0.41 14.40
CA PRO A 425 7.60 -0.43 13.51
C PRO A 425 7.56 -1.62 12.53
N THR A 426 6.46 -1.75 11.81
CA THR A 426 6.26 -2.78 10.76
C THR A 426 6.34 -2.15 9.38
N SER A 427 6.65 -2.95 8.36
CA SER A 427 6.71 -2.50 6.96
C SER A 427 7.57 -1.24 6.79
N ILE A 428 7.08 -0.21 6.10
CA ILE A 428 7.75 1.07 5.85
C ILE A 428 8.22 1.76 7.14
N ARG A 429 7.50 1.60 8.25
CA ARG A 429 7.82 2.24 9.54
C ARG A 429 9.05 1.65 10.23
N ALA A 430 9.52 0.49 9.79
CA ALA A 430 10.80 -0.07 10.24
C ALA A 430 12.01 0.72 9.74
N ILE A 431 11.88 1.47 8.64
CA ILE A 431 12.98 2.22 8.03
C ILE A 431 13.56 3.28 8.98
N PRO A 432 12.78 4.22 9.54
CA PRO A 432 13.33 5.21 10.48
C PRO A 432 13.83 4.57 11.79
N ILE A 433 13.27 3.42 12.20
CA ILE A 433 13.79 2.66 13.34
C ILE A 433 15.21 2.14 13.03
N GLY A 434 15.44 1.65 11.81
CA GLY A 434 16.76 1.26 11.34
C GLY A 434 17.78 2.41 11.35
N HIS A 435 17.34 3.65 11.24
CA HIS A 435 18.17 4.85 11.41
C HIS A 435 18.32 5.30 12.87
N GLY A 436 17.66 4.66 13.83
CA GLY A 436 17.80 4.93 15.27
C GLY A 436 16.61 5.68 15.89
N LEU A 437 15.49 5.84 15.17
CA LEU A 437 14.27 6.38 15.78
C LEU A 437 13.75 5.42 16.87
N GLU A 438 13.42 5.94 18.04
CA GLU A 438 12.87 5.13 19.12
C GLU A 438 11.45 4.64 18.81
N PRO A 439 11.18 3.31 18.86
CA PRO A 439 9.85 2.76 18.63
C PRO A 439 8.78 3.37 19.55
N LYS A 440 9.15 3.64 20.81
CA LYS A 440 8.24 4.26 21.79
C LYS A 440 7.83 5.69 21.39
N TYR A 441 8.75 6.45 20.80
CA TYR A 441 8.44 7.81 20.30
C TYR A 441 7.45 7.73 19.13
N MET A 442 7.71 6.87 18.15
CA MET A 442 6.82 6.61 17.02
C MET A 442 5.44 6.19 17.51
N PHE A 443 5.36 5.20 18.40
CA PHE A 443 4.09 4.71 18.95
C PHE A 443 3.28 5.83 19.60
N LYS A 444 3.90 6.61 20.49
CA LYS A 444 3.21 7.68 21.21
C LYS A 444 2.66 8.78 20.29
N LYS A 445 3.44 9.17 19.27
CA LYS A 445 3.01 10.18 18.31
C LYS A 445 2.02 9.60 17.29
N GLY A 446 2.27 8.37 16.84
CA GLY A 446 1.41 7.65 15.92
C GLY A 446 0.03 7.36 16.49
N LEU A 447 -0.09 7.03 17.78
CA LEU A 447 -1.39 6.77 18.41
C LEU A 447 -2.31 7.99 18.35
N LEU A 448 -1.79 9.19 18.65
CA LEU A 448 -2.55 10.41 18.52
C LEU A 448 -2.99 10.66 17.08
N ASN A 449 -2.06 10.48 16.14
CA ASN A 449 -2.35 10.66 14.72
C ASN A 449 -3.40 9.64 14.23
N SER A 450 -3.26 8.35 14.59
CA SER A 450 -4.23 7.31 14.24
C SER A 450 -5.63 7.63 14.73
N VAL A 451 -5.79 8.06 15.98
CA VAL A 451 -7.11 8.42 16.55
C VAL A 451 -7.75 9.57 15.77
N LEU A 452 -6.99 10.63 15.50
CA LEU A 452 -7.50 11.79 14.76
C LEU A 452 -7.83 11.44 13.30
N VAL A 453 -7.04 10.60 12.67
CA VAL A 453 -7.28 10.17 11.29
C VAL A 453 -8.46 9.18 11.22
N ILE A 454 -8.63 8.27 12.18
CA ILE A 454 -9.82 7.41 12.29
C ILE A 454 -11.09 8.27 12.33
N ILE A 455 -11.13 9.26 13.23
CA ILE A 455 -12.26 10.17 13.33
C ILE A 455 -12.50 10.92 12.03
N SER A 456 -11.43 11.43 11.42
CA SER A 456 -11.51 12.21 10.18
C SER A 456 -12.02 11.35 9.01
N VAL A 457 -11.49 10.15 8.80
CA VAL A 457 -11.93 9.25 7.72
C VAL A 457 -13.37 8.79 7.95
N THR A 458 -13.75 8.50 9.19
CA THR A 458 -15.13 8.14 9.53
C THR A 458 -16.10 9.28 9.19
N LEU A 459 -15.79 10.50 9.61
CA LEU A 459 -16.65 11.66 9.34
C LEU A 459 -16.71 11.99 7.85
N VAL A 460 -15.55 12.05 7.17
CA VAL A 460 -15.51 12.38 5.74
C VAL A 460 -16.17 11.28 4.91
N GLY A 461 -15.92 10.00 5.21
CA GLY A 461 -16.55 8.88 4.53
C GLY A 461 -18.08 8.90 4.69
N TRP A 462 -18.59 9.14 5.91
CA TRP A 462 -20.01 9.29 6.18
C TRP A 462 -20.60 10.49 5.44
N LEU A 463 -19.93 11.65 5.44
CA LEU A 463 -20.37 12.83 4.70
C LEU A 463 -20.41 12.57 3.19
N CYS A 464 -19.42 11.84 2.65
CA CYS A 464 -19.42 11.47 1.24
C CYS A 464 -20.62 10.58 0.90
N ILE A 465 -20.91 9.54 1.68
CA ILE A 465 -22.09 8.68 1.46
C ILE A 465 -23.38 9.53 1.53
N ARG A 466 -23.47 10.42 2.51
CA ARG A 466 -24.74 11.14 2.78
C ARG A 466 -25.02 12.30 1.83
N PHE A 467 -23.98 13.02 1.40
CA PHE A 467 -24.13 14.30 0.70
C PHE A 467 -23.52 14.34 -0.70
N TRP A 468 -22.78 13.32 -1.10
CA TRP A 468 -22.22 13.25 -2.44
C TRP A 468 -22.83 12.10 -3.26
N PRO A 469 -23.88 12.37 -4.09
CA PRO A 469 -24.55 11.34 -4.88
C PRO A 469 -23.65 10.57 -5.83
N GLY A 470 -22.53 11.16 -6.24
CA GLY A 470 -21.50 10.52 -7.07
C GLY A 470 -20.53 9.62 -6.31
N PHE A 471 -20.60 9.57 -4.96
CA PHE A 471 -19.70 8.73 -4.19
C PHE A 471 -20.08 7.26 -4.34
N GLY A 472 -19.13 6.46 -4.82
CA GLY A 472 -19.36 5.05 -5.15
C GLY A 472 -19.94 4.81 -6.55
N VAL A 473 -20.24 5.87 -7.30
CA VAL A 473 -20.58 5.75 -8.72
C VAL A 473 -19.29 5.69 -9.52
N LEU A 474 -19.13 4.62 -10.30
CA LEU A 474 -17.97 4.40 -11.15
C LEU A 474 -18.29 4.79 -12.59
N THR A 475 -17.27 5.25 -13.30
CA THR A 475 -17.33 5.40 -14.76
C THR A 475 -17.33 3.99 -15.36
N LEU A 476 -18.53 3.43 -15.51
CA LEU A 476 -18.71 2.10 -16.12
C LEU A 476 -18.60 2.21 -17.64
N ASN A 477 -17.93 1.26 -18.23
CA ASN A 477 -17.69 1.18 -19.67
C ASN A 477 -18.60 0.15 -20.34
#